data_6fc35c7f4ad9ac7885c7e3823a9ff1b7
#
_entry.id   6fc35c7f4ad9ac7885c7e3823a9ff1b7
#
_cell.length_a   1.000
_cell.length_b   1.000
_cell.length_c   1.000
_cell.angle_alpha   90.00
_cell.angle_beta   90.00
_cell.angle_gamma   90.00
#
_symmetry.space_group_name_H-M   'P 1'
#
loop_
_entity.id
_entity.type
_entity.pdbx_description
1 polymer ?
#
loop_
_entity_poly.entity_id
_entity_poly.type
_entity_poly.pdbx_seq_one_letter_code
_entity_poly.pdbx_strand_id
1 'polypeptide(L)'
;MADRLFLSNQADSIFSALKYESKMEKNAWARIAFALSLCKAGKEVDLSSDTSGESMREASFYGEFELLIKSLIRLVYQRMDITEDEFFSSKSIIKNHIDNGSTLIEKLYLQNGKSIDNLLSVLVKEVNFGGRQECYGQMFDLFLGKTVLNKKDLIIELNNNAIHPNSHLAIMGSPGVGKTQFLLKLLTDIRRGSSFQTNFIYFDYKGDVVDNEKFIEL
;
A
#
# COMPACT_ATOMS: atom_id res chain seq x y z
N MET A 1 19.96 -16.98 -17.77
CA MET A 1 19.38 -17.07 -16.45
C MET A 1 17.95 -17.58 -16.57
N ALA A 2 17.48 -18.41 -15.68
CA ALA A 2 16.16 -19.02 -15.84
C ALA A 2 15.11 -18.03 -15.34
N ASP A 3 14.41 -17.33 -16.27
CA ASP A 3 13.32 -16.41 -15.96
C ASP A 3 12.08 -17.14 -15.41
N ARG A 4 12.30 -18.23 -14.67
CA ARG A 4 11.25 -19.09 -14.16
C ARG A 4 11.53 -19.53 -12.72
N LEU A 5 10.50 -19.46 -11.89
CA LEU A 5 10.46 -20.16 -10.61
C LEU A 5 9.54 -21.38 -10.72
N PHE A 6 9.81 -22.40 -9.93
CA PHE A 6 8.96 -23.57 -9.80
C PHE A 6 8.22 -23.48 -8.46
N LEU A 7 6.90 -23.60 -8.52
CA LEU A 7 6.07 -23.62 -7.33
C LEU A 7 6.25 -24.94 -6.57
N SER A 8 5.88 -24.96 -5.30
CA SER A 8 5.66 -26.23 -4.61
C SER A 8 4.45 -26.97 -5.20
N ASN A 9 4.45 -28.29 -5.10
CA ASN A 9 3.32 -29.10 -5.55
C ASN A 9 2.02 -28.69 -4.85
N GLN A 10 2.09 -28.34 -3.57
CA GLN A 10 0.95 -27.86 -2.79
C GLN A 10 0.42 -26.54 -3.37
N ALA A 11 1.28 -25.54 -3.57
CA ALA A 11 0.87 -24.25 -4.12
C ALA A 11 0.24 -24.38 -5.51
N ASP A 12 0.83 -25.22 -6.36
CA ASP A 12 0.32 -25.47 -7.70
C ASP A 12 -1.06 -26.14 -7.67
N SER A 13 -1.27 -27.13 -6.80
CA SER A 13 -2.56 -27.81 -6.62
C SER A 13 -3.64 -26.84 -6.14
N ILE A 14 -3.33 -26.00 -5.16
CA ILE A 14 -4.23 -24.98 -4.62
C ILE A 14 -4.63 -23.97 -5.70
N PHE A 15 -3.64 -23.42 -6.42
CA PHE A 15 -3.93 -22.45 -7.48
C PHE A 15 -4.67 -23.06 -8.68
N SER A 16 -4.45 -24.33 -8.97
CA SER A 16 -5.21 -25.05 -10.00
C SER A 16 -6.68 -25.16 -9.63
N ALA A 17 -6.98 -25.54 -8.38
CA ALA A 17 -8.35 -25.61 -7.88
C ALA A 17 -9.03 -24.23 -7.88
N LEU A 18 -8.35 -23.22 -7.35
CA LEU A 18 -8.87 -21.84 -7.31
C LEU A 18 -9.07 -21.25 -8.72
N LYS A 19 -8.16 -21.52 -9.67
CA LYS A 19 -8.33 -21.13 -11.07
C LYS A 19 -9.57 -21.76 -11.68
N TYR A 20 -9.79 -23.04 -11.44
CA TYR A 20 -10.95 -23.76 -11.99
C TYR A 20 -12.26 -23.11 -11.53
N GLU A 21 -12.37 -22.77 -10.26
CA GLU A 21 -13.59 -22.22 -9.69
C GLU A 21 -13.77 -20.71 -9.97
N SER A 22 -12.72 -19.92 -9.80
CA SER A 22 -12.79 -18.45 -9.92
C SER A 22 -12.66 -17.95 -11.35
N LYS A 23 -12.11 -18.77 -12.26
CA LYS A 23 -11.66 -18.35 -13.60
C LYS A 23 -10.51 -17.36 -13.61
N MET A 24 -9.91 -17.05 -12.46
CA MET A 24 -8.72 -16.21 -12.37
C MET A 24 -7.47 -17.03 -12.68
N GLU A 25 -6.50 -16.41 -13.36
CA GLU A 25 -5.25 -17.06 -13.71
C GLU A 25 -4.36 -17.36 -12.48
N LYS A 26 -3.55 -18.43 -12.56
CA LYS A 26 -2.63 -18.84 -11.46
C LYS A 26 -1.69 -17.73 -11.03
N ASN A 27 -1.21 -16.91 -11.96
CA ASN A 27 -0.33 -15.77 -11.65
C ASN A 27 -1.02 -14.69 -10.80
N ALA A 28 -2.33 -14.50 -10.96
CA ALA A 28 -3.10 -13.61 -10.10
C ALA A 28 -3.19 -14.17 -8.67
N TRP A 29 -3.48 -15.45 -8.53
CA TRP A 29 -3.47 -16.12 -7.23
C TRP A 29 -2.10 -16.13 -6.57
N ALA A 30 -1.03 -16.31 -7.35
CA ALA A 30 0.35 -16.23 -6.84
C ALA A 30 0.68 -14.82 -6.31
N ARG A 31 0.24 -13.75 -6.98
CA ARG A 31 0.39 -12.38 -6.47
C ARG A 31 -0.40 -12.14 -5.18
N ILE A 32 -1.63 -12.64 -5.10
CA ILE A 32 -2.44 -12.56 -3.88
C ILE A 32 -1.76 -13.33 -2.73
N ALA A 33 -1.29 -14.54 -2.99
CA ALA A 33 -0.56 -15.35 -2.02
C ALA A 33 0.72 -14.63 -1.53
N PHE A 34 1.52 -14.12 -2.45
CA PHE A 34 2.70 -13.33 -2.14
C PHE A 34 2.37 -12.13 -1.23
N ALA A 35 1.40 -11.32 -1.61
CA ALA A 35 1.00 -10.14 -0.86
C ALA A 35 0.48 -10.48 0.53
N LEU A 36 -0.37 -11.50 0.64
CA LEU A 36 -0.92 -11.98 1.92
C LEU A 36 0.19 -12.48 2.85
N SER A 37 1.12 -13.27 2.32
CA SER A 37 2.26 -13.77 3.08
C SER A 37 3.19 -12.63 3.53
N LEU A 38 3.53 -11.71 2.63
CA LEU A 38 4.39 -10.58 2.96
C LEU A 38 3.78 -9.69 4.05
N CYS A 39 2.48 -9.50 4.01
CA CYS A 39 1.74 -8.72 5.01
C CYS A 39 1.69 -9.42 6.37
N LYS A 40 1.45 -10.74 6.41
CA LYS A 40 1.23 -11.48 7.66
C LYS A 40 2.51 -12.00 8.32
N ALA A 41 3.45 -12.49 7.52
CA ALA A 41 4.68 -13.10 8.01
C ALA A 41 5.89 -12.13 7.96
N GLY A 42 5.80 -11.06 7.17
CA GLY A 42 6.94 -10.16 6.98
C GLY A 42 8.14 -10.92 6.43
N LYS A 43 9.29 -10.83 7.08
CA LYS A 43 10.52 -11.56 6.72
C LYS A 43 10.63 -12.97 7.30
N GLU A 44 9.70 -13.35 8.17
CA GLU A 44 9.72 -14.64 8.88
C GLU A 44 8.91 -15.69 8.12
N VAL A 45 9.41 -16.06 6.94
CA VAL A 45 8.77 -17.06 6.08
C VAL A 45 9.64 -18.29 5.98
N ASP A 46 9.03 -19.46 6.12
CA ASP A 46 9.71 -20.74 5.97
C ASP A 46 10.27 -20.90 4.56
N LEU A 47 11.50 -21.41 4.48
CA LEU A 47 12.13 -21.71 3.21
C LEU A 47 11.52 -22.98 2.61
N SER A 48 10.85 -22.85 1.48
CA SER A 48 10.33 -23.98 0.73
C SER A 48 11.38 -24.49 -0.26
N SER A 49 11.76 -25.76 -0.13
CA SER A 49 12.66 -26.45 -1.06
C SER A 49 11.92 -27.22 -2.16
N ASP A 50 10.61 -27.37 -2.06
CA ASP A 50 9.80 -28.10 -3.04
C ASP A 50 9.66 -27.27 -4.33
N THR A 51 10.03 -27.87 -5.45
CA THR A 51 9.98 -27.30 -6.80
C THR A 51 9.28 -28.23 -7.78
N SER A 52 8.40 -29.09 -7.28
CA SER A 52 7.74 -30.13 -8.08
C SER A 52 6.44 -29.66 -8.76
N GLY A 53 5.99 -28.45 -8.46
CA GLY A 53 4.82 -27.85 -9.11
C GLY A 53 5.15 -27.20 -10.47
N GLU A 54 4.15 -26.56 -11.06
CA GLU A 54 4.27 -25.88 -12.36
C GLU A 54 5.21 -24.67 -12.27
N SER A 55 5.95 -24.44 -13.37
CA SER A 55 6.84 -23.28 -13.46
C SER A 55 6.08 -22.01 -13.83
N MET A 56 6.43 -20.90 -13.19
CA MET A 56 5.92 -19.57 -13.48
C MET A 56 7.02 -18.69 -14.09
N ARG A 57 6.69 -17.96 -15.16
CA ARG A 57 7.59 -16.98 -15.77
C ARG A 57 7.63 -15.70 -14.95
N GLU A 58 8.78 -15.08 -14.86
CA GLU A 58 8.99 -13.82 -14.18
C GLU A 58 8.04 -12.72 -14.68
N ALA A 59 8.00 -12.51 -16.00
CA ALA A 59 7.09 -11.53 -16.62
C ALA A 59 5.61 -11.79 -16.34
N SER A 60 5.19 -13.06 -16.19
CA SER A 60 3.79 -13.40 -15.86
C SER A 60 3.47 -13.10 -14.41
N PHE A 61 4.44 -13.26 -13.51
CA PHE A 61 4.26 -12.94 -12.10
C PHE A 61 4.24 -11.43 -11.86
N TYR A 62 5.25 -10.74 -12.35
CA TYR A 62 5.35 -9.29 -12.10
C TYR A 62 4.29 -8.48 -12.86
N GLY A 63 4.08 -8.75 -14.14
CA GLY A 63 3.26 -7.88 -14.98
C GLY A 63 3.77 -6.43 -14.90
N GLU A 64 2.88 -5.50 -14.62
CA GLU A 64 3.19 -4.08 -14.43
C GLU A 64 3.66 -3.72 -13.00
N PHE A 65 3.67 -4.68 -12.07
CA PHE A 65 3.93 -4.44 -10.65
C PHE A 65 5.37 -4.73 -10.21
N GLU A 66 6.30 -4.95 -11.13
CA GLU A 66 7.68 -5.34 -10.82
C GLU A 66 8.36 -4.39 -9.83
N LEU A 67 8.35 -3.10 -10.15
CA LEU A 67 8.97 -2.09 -9.30
C LEU A 67 8.33 -2.04 -7.91
N LEU A 68 7.00 -2.14 -7.85
CA LEU A 68 6.26 -2.14 -6.60
C LEU A 68 6.64 -3.35 -5.74
N ILE A 69 6.61 -4.56 -6.32
CA ILE A 69 6.91 -5.81 -5.62
C ILE A 69 8.35 -5.79 -5.08
N LYS A 70 9.34 -5.42 -5.90
CA LYS A 70 10.75 -5.33 -5.49
C LYS A 70 10.94 -4.28 -4.39
N SER A 71 10.25 -3.14 -4.48
CA SER A 71 10.32 -2.09 -3.45
C SER A 71 9.71 -2.54 -2.12
N LEU A 72 8.58 -3.25 -2.15
CA LEU A 72 7.94 -3.79 -0.96
C LEU A 72 8.84 -4.84 -0.27
N ILE A 73 9.46 -5.73 -1.03
CA ILE A 73 10.40 -6.71 -0.48
C ILE A 73 11.57 -5.99 0.21
N ARG A 74 12.21 -5.03 -0.47
CA ARG A 74 13.31 -4.24 0.12
C ARG A 74 12.90 -3.55 1.41
N LEU A 75 11.71 -2.98 1.44
CA LEU A 75 11.17 -2.32 2.63
C LEU A 75 10.97 -3.29 3.79
N VAL A 76 10.30 -4.42 3.55
CA VAL A 76 9.99 -5.41 4.59
C VAL A 76 11.26 -6.09 5.10
N TYR A 77 12.18 -6.45 4.20
CA TYR A 77 13.45 -7.09 4.56
C TYR A 77 14.51 -6.10 5.06
N GLN A 78 14.26 -4.79 4.91
CA GLN A 78 15.20 -3.73 5.24
C GLN A 78 16.57 -3.91 4.55
N ARG A 79 16.56 -4.38 3.31
CA ARG A 79 17.74 -4.66 2.50
C ARG A 79 17.58 -4.02 1.12
N MET A 80 18.60 -3.25 0.72
CA MET A 80 18.67 -2.63 -0.61
C MET A 80 19.51 -3.45 -1.61
N ASP A 81 20.34 -4.35 -1.10
CA ASP A 81 21.34 -5.15 -1.82
C ASP A 81 20.78 -6.48 -2.35
N ILE A 82 19.46 -6.69 -2.31
CA ILE A 82 18.84 -7.94 -2.78
C ILE A 82 19.05 -8.08 -4.29
N THR A 83 19.65 -9.21 -4.68
CA THR A 83 19.95 -9.55 -6.07
C THR A 83 18.72 -10.06 -6.83
N GLU A 84 18.78 -10.07 -8.16
CA GLU A 84 17.68 -10.58 -8.98
C GLU A 84 17.38 -12.06 -8.69
N ASP A 85 18.39 -12.89 -8.46
CA ASP A 85 18.21 -14.30 -8.10
C ASP A 85 17.57 -14.47 -6.71
N GLU A 86 17.84 -13.57 -5.77
CA GLU A 86 17.16 -13.54 -4.46
C GLU A 86 15.71 -13.11 -4.58
N PHE A 87 15.36 -12.24 -5.52
CA PHE A 87 13.97 -11.90 -5.80
C PHE A 87 13.23 -13.05 -6.45
N PHE A 88 13.72 -13.54 -7.59
CA PHE A 88 12.99 -14.45 -8.46
C PHE A 88 13.83 -15.64 -8.91
N SER A 89 13.73 -16.74 -8.21
CA SER A 89 14.32 -18.04 -8.53
C SER A 89 13.60 -19.14 -7.76
N SER A 90 13.95 -20.39 -7.99
CA SER A 90 13.37 -21.54 -7.26
C SER A 90 13.68 -21.56 -5.75
N LYS A 91 14.55 -20.68 -5.27
CA LYS A 91 14.87 -20.50 -3.84
C LYS A 91 14.70 -19.05 -3.40
N SER A 92 13.93 -18.26 -4.13
CA SER A 92 13.82 -16.83 -3.93
C SER A 92 12.86 -16.45 -2.79
N ILE A 93 12.96 -15.20 -2.38
CA ILE A 93 12.02 -14.57 -1.45
C ILE A 93 10.59 -14.69 -1.97
N ILE A 94 10.37 -14.37 -3.26
CA ILE A 94 9.05 -14.44 -3.88
C ILE A 94 8.47 -15.84 -3.83
N LYS A 95 9.27 -16.88 -4.16
CA LYS A 95 8.79 -18.25 -4.08
C LYS A 95 8.35 -18.64 -2.68
N ASN A 96 9.17 -18.34 -1.67
CA ASN A 96 8.85 -18.66 -0.29
C ASN A 96 7.55 -18.00 0.16
N HIS A 97 7.34 -16.74 -0.23
CA HIS A 97 6.09 -16.03 0.05
C HIS A 97 4.89 -16.59 -0.71
N ILE A 98 5.07 -17.03 -1.96
CA ILE A 98 3.99 -17.68 -2.72
C ILE A 98 3.57 -18.99 -2.06
N ASP A 99 4.52 -19.84 -1.68
CA ASP A 99 4.24 -21.13 -1.05
C ASP A 99 3.57 -20.95 0.32
N ASN A 100 4.08 -20.06 1.16
CA ASN A 100 3.46 -19.74 2.45
C ASN A 100 2.06 -19.14 2.25
N GLY A 101 1.92 -18.19 1.35
CA GLY A 101 0.64 -17.53 1.07
C GLY A 101 -0.39 -18.47 0.48
N SER A 102 0.01 -19.46 -0.31
CA SER A 102 -0.91 -20.48 -0.82
C SER A 102 -1.55 -21.27 0.31
N THR A 103 -0.76 -21.65 1.32
CA THR A 103 -1.25 -22.34 2.53
C THR A 103 -2.21 -21.44 3.34
N LEU A 104 -1.92 -20.14 3.44
CA LEU A 104 -2.82 -19.19 4.09
C LEU A 104 -4.15 -19.05 3.34
N ILE A 105 -4.10 -18.97 2.01
CA ILE A 105 -5.30 -18.90 1.17
C ILE A 105 -6.13 -20.19 1.30
N GLU A 106 -5.49 -21.36 1.26
CA GLU A 106 -6.17 -22.65 1.44
C GLU A 106 -6.92 -22.68 2.76
N LYS A 107 -6.25 -22.31 3.84
CA LYS A 107 -6.86 -22.23 5.17
C LYS A 107 -8.08 -21.30 5.20
N LEU A 108 -7.97 -20.12 4.62
CA LEU A 108 -9.09 -19.16 4.53
C LEU A 108 -10.23 -19.73 3.68
N TYR A 109 -9.91 -20.37 2.56
CA TYR A 109 -10.91 -20.98 1.69
C TYR A 109 -11.71 -22.08 2.39
N LEU A 110 -11.02 -22.98 3.11
CA LEU A 110 -11.65 -24.04 3.88
C LEU A 110 -12.52 -23.50 5.01
N GLN A 111 -12.02 -22.49 5.73
CA GLN A 111 -12.73 -21.85 6.86
C GLN A 111 -14.00 -21.11 6.41
N ASN A 112 -14.04 -20.65 5.17
CA ASN A 112 -15.16 -19.88 4.63
C ASN A 112 -16.08 -20.69 3.71
N GLY A 113 -16.19 -21.98 3.98
CA GLY A 113 -17.16 -22.88 3.35
C GLY A 113 -16.83 -23.25 1.92
N LYS A 114 -15.57 -23.18 1.51
CA LYS A 114 -15.09 -23.48 0.14
C LYS A 114 -15.82 -22.64 -0.92
N SER A 115 -16.09 -21.38 -0.62
CA SER A 115 -16.71 -20.43 -1.53
C SER A 115 -15.71 -19.37 -1.97
N ILE A 116 -15.55 -19.17 -3.27
CA ILE A 116 -14.69 -18.15 -3.85
C ILE A 116 -15.16 -16.73 -3.44
N ASP A 117 -16.46 -16.48 -3.46
CA ASP A 117 -17.00 -15.16 -3.10
C ASP A 117 -16.73 -14.82 -1.63
N ASN A 118 -16.88 -15.80 -0.74
CA ASN A 118 -16.55 -15.64 0.66
C ASN A 118 -15.05 -15.43 0.86
N LEU A 119 -14.21 -16.23 0.17
CA LEU A 119 -12.75 -16.07 0.19
C LEU A 119 -12.33 -14.68 -0.25
N LEU A 120 -12.82 -14.20 -1.38
CA LEU A 120 -12.50 -12.86 -1.90
C LEU A 120 -12.97 -11.77 -0.93
N SER A 121 -14.16 -11.91 -0.35
CA SER A 121 -14.67 -10.99 0.65
C SER A 121 -13.79 -10.91 1.89
N VAL A 122 -13.27 -12.05 2.35
CA VAL A 122 -12.32 -12.11 3.49
C VAL A 122 -10.98 -11.53 3.09
N LEU A 123 -10.44 -11.89 1.93
CA LEU A 123 -9.16 -11.33 1.45
C LEU A 123 -9.22 -9.81 1.32
N VAL A 124 -10.31 -9.23 0.83
CA VAL A 124 -10.49 -7.77 0.77
C VAL A 124 -10.55 -7.14 2.17
N LYS A 125 -11.12 -7.84 3.16
CA LYS A 125 -11.13 -7.37 4.56
C LYS A 125 -9.77 -7.52 5.24
N GLU A 126 -9.05 -8.59 4.93
CA GLU A 126 -7.69 -8.86 5.45
C GLU A 126 -6.65 -7.90 4.85
N VAL A 127 -6.82 -7.52 3.59
CA VAL A 127 -6.10 -6.40 3.02
C VAL A 127 -6.70 -5.14 3.63
N ASN A 128 -6.17 -4.76 4.78
CA ASN A 128 -6.41 -3.45 5.32
C ASN A 128 -5.81 -2.44 4.34
N PHE A 129 -6.64 -1.90 3.44
CA PHE A 129 -6.25 -0.83 2.53
C PHE A 129 -5.94 0.43 3.34
N GLY A 130 -4.76 0.42 4.02
CA GLY A 130 -4.26 1.51 4.82
C GLY A 130 -5.33 2.07 5.73
N GLY A 131 -5.94 1.19 6.51
CA GLY A 131 -6.93 1.60 7.46
C GLY A 131 -7.73 2.81 7.01
N ARG A 132 -8.83 2.57 6.32
CA ARG A 132 -9.97 3.41 6.63
C ARG A 132 -10.34 3.27 8.12
N GLN A 133 -9.58 2.49 8.85
CA GLN A 133 -9.52 2.44 10.27
C GLN A 133 -8.44 3.43 10.74
N GLU A 134 -8.88 4.60 11.21
CA GLU A 134 -8.20 5.35 12.28
C GLU A 134 -6.71 5.75 12.11
N CYS A 135 -6.03 5.36 11.04
CA CYS A 135 -4.66 5.78 10.73
C CYS A 135 -4.56 7.12 10.03
N TYR A 136 -5.68 7.68 9.63
CA TYR A 136 -5.71 9.07 9.18
C TYR A 136 -5.83 9.91 10.42
N GLY A 137 -4.73 10.17 11.03
CA GLY A 137 -4.54 11.13 12.08
C GLY A 137 -5.80 11.67 12.77
N GLN A 138 -5.64 12.18 13.90
CA GLN A 138 -6.67 12.89 14.63
C GLN A 138 -7.45 13.81 13.68
N MET A 139 -8.78 13.74 13.67
CA MET A 139 -9.62 14.76 13.05
C MET A 139 -9.28 16.11 13.68
N PHE A 140 -9.06 17.10 12.87
CA PHE A 140 -8.79 18.45 13.38
C PHE A 140 -9.37 19.52 12.46
N ASP A 141 -9.77 20.59 13.10
CA ASP A 141 -10.38 21.74 12.46
C ASP A 141 -9.31 22.72 11.97
N LEU A 142 -9.33 23.01 10.68
CA LEU A 142 -8.53 24.06 10.10
C LEU A 142 -9.34 25.33 9.99
N PHE A 143 -8.98 26.33 10.77
CA PHE A 143 -9.58 27.64 10.68
C PHE A 143 -9.04 28.40 9.46
N LEU A 144 -9.90 28.68 8.49
CA LEU A 144 -9.55 29.39 7.26
C LEU A 144 -9.77 30.90 7.40
N GLY A 145 -10.69 31.31 8.23
CA GLY A 145 -11.05 32.73 8.39
C GLY A 145 -12.51 32.89 8.82
N LYS A 146 -13.06 34.06 8.54
CA LYS A 146 -14.46 34.38 8.83
C LYS A 146 -15.19 34.82 7.57
N THR A 147 -16.44 34.42 7.46
CA THR A 147 -17.30 34.89 6.38
C THR A 147 -17.52 36.42 6.47
N VAL A 148 -17.55 37.09 5.31
CA VAL A 148 -17.65 38.57 5.26
C VAL A 148 -18.97 39.07 5.83
N LEU A 149 -20.08 38.39 5.49
CA LEU A 149 -21.43 38.86 5.80
C LEU A 149 -21.80 38.68 7.27
N ASN A 150 -21.61 37.49 7.82
CA ASN A 150 -22.13 37.17 9.16
C ASN A 150 -21.04 36.87 10.18
N LYS A 151 -19.75 37.05 9.80
CA LYS A 151 -18.59 36.83 10.65
C LYS A 151 -18.47 35.42 11.26
N LYS A 152 -19.17 34.44 10.68
CA LYS A 152 -19.05 33.04 11.10
C LYS A 152 -17.68 32.49 10.74
N ASP A 153 -17.17 31.65 11.60
CA ASP A 153 -15.90 30.95 11.37
C ASP A 153 -16.05 29.99 10.18
N LEU A 154 -15.06 30.02 9.29
CA LEU A 154 -14.93 29.10 8.17
C LEU A 154 -13.89 28.06 8.54
N ILE A 155 -14.36 26.84 8.77
CA ILE A 155 -13.54 25.73 9.24
C ILE A 155 -13.59 24.61 8.20
N ILE A 156 -12.47 23.97 7.94
CA ILE A 156 -12.38 22.69 7.21
C ILE A 156 -12.03 21.62 8.23
N GLU A 157 -12.88 20.63 8.34
CA GLU A 157 -12.64 19.43 9.15
C GLU A 157 -11.79 18.44 8.35
N LEU A 158 -10.47 18.44 8.57
CA LEU A 158 -9.58 17.47 7.91
C LEU A 158 -9.75 16.08 8.52
N ASN A 159 -9.62 15.06 7.66
CA ASN A 159 -9.79 13.65 8.00
C ASN A 159 -11.19 13.26 8.50
N ASN A 160 -12.19 14.13 8.34
CA ASN A 160 -13.57 13.77 8.58
C ASN A 160 -14.17 13.06 7.35
N ASN A 161 -13.98 11.75 7.27
CA ASN A 161 -14.44 10.94 6.14
C ASN A 161 -15.98 10.81 6.06
N ALA A 162 -16.70 11.21 7.11
CA ALA A 162 -18.16 11.27 7.08
C ALA A 162 -18.68 12.44 6.24
N ILE A 163 -17.92 13.54 6.19
CA ILE A 163 -18.25 14.76 5.46
C ILE A 163 -17.50 14.83 4.13
N HIS A 164 -16.24 14.47 4.14
CA HIS A 164 -15.35 14.55 2.97
C HIS A 164 -14.82 13.17 2.58
N PRO A 165 -15.14 12.65 1.39
CA PRO A 165 -14.67 11.32 0.94
C PRO A 165 -13.15 11.25 0.77
N ASN A 166 -12.47 12.40 0.69
CA ASN A 166 -11.02 12.51 0.67
C ASN A 166 -10.58 13.87 1.27
N SER A 167 -9.31 13.97 1.62
CA SER A 167 -8.70 15.19 2.18
C SER A 167 -7.93 16.00 1.13
N HIS A 168 -8.26 15.88 -0.15
CA HIS A 168 -7.60 16.64 -1.19
C HIS A 168 -8.03 18.11 -1.13
N LEU A 169 -7.04 19.00 -1.12
CA LEU A 169 -7.26 20.45 -1.10
C LEU A 169 -6.53 21.09 -2.28
N ALA A 170 -7.22 21.93 -3.04
CA ALA A 170 -6.63 22.74 -4.10
C ALA A 170 -6.68 24.22 -3.73
N ILE A 171 -5.51 24.89 -3.79
CA ILE A 171 -5.40 26.33 -3.55
C ILE A 171 -5.16 27.02 -4.88
N MET A 172 -6.16 27.77 -5.35
CA MET A 172 -6.12 28.48 -6.63
C MET A 172 -6.22 29.99 -6.43
N GLY A 173 -5.65 30.74 -7.35
CA GLY A 173 -5.70 32.20 -7.36
C GLY A 173 -4.65 32.81 -8.27
N SER A 174 -4.79 34.10 -8.60
CA SER A 174 -3.84 34.86 -9.41
C SER A 174 -2.45 34.94 -8.78
N PRO A 175 -1.40 35.22 -9.54
CA PRO A 175 -0.08 35.52 -8.98
C PRO A 175 -0.15 36.65 -7.94
N GLY A 176 0.62 36.54 -6.86
CA GLY A 176 0.73 37.58 -5.82
C GLY A 176 -0.37 37.64 -4.76
N VAL A 177 -1.44 36.84 -4.87
CA VAL A 177 -2.55 36.86 -3.88
C VAL A 177 -2.26 36.11 -2.57
N GLY A 178 -1.04 35.63 -2.36
CA GLY A 178 -0.63 35.00 -1.10
C GLY A 178 -0.88 33.50 -0.99
N LYS A 179 -1.02 32.77 -2.11
CA LYS A 179 -1.23 31.31 -2.10
C LYS A 179 -0.17 30.55 -1.30
N THR A 180 1.11 30.87 -1.52
CA THR A 180 2.24 30.24 -0.82
C THR A 180 2.18 30.54 0.69
N GLN A 181 1.87 31.77 1.08
CA GLN A 181 1.72 32.14 2.50
C GLN A 181 0.54 31.40 3.15
N PHE A 182 -0.55 31.27 2.44
CA PHE A 182 -1.70 30.50 2.92
C PHE A 182 -1.36 29.02 3.06
N LEU A 183 -0.63 28.44 2.10
CA LEU A 183 -0.17 27.06 2.18
C LEU A 183 0.75 26.83 3.39
N LEU A 184 1.72 27.69 3.61
CA LEU A 184 2.62 27.59 4.76
C LEU A 184 1.86 27.67 6.09
N LYS A 185 0.90 28.61 6.18
CA LYS A 185 0.01 28.69 7.35
C LYS A 185 -0.75 27.37 7.54
N LEU A 186 -1.31 26.82 6.47
CA LEU A 186 -2.08 25.58 6.51
C LEU A 186 -1.22 24.41 7.01
N LEU A 187 -0.01 24.24 6.47
CA LEU A 187 0.93 23.21 6.92
C LEU A 187 1.31 23.37 8.39
N THR A 188 1.53 24.61 8.83
CA THR A 188 1.81 24.91 10.24
C THR A 188 0.64 24.54 11.14
N ASP A 189 -0.57 24.89 10.75
CA ASP A 189 -1.79 24.59 11.53
C ASP A 189 -2.04 23.08 11.60
N ILE A 190 -1.84 22.34 10.50
CA ILE A 190 -1.93 20.87 10.46
C ILE A 190 -0.90 20.25 11.42
N ARG A 191 0.35 20.68 11.34
CA ARG A 191 1.42 20.14 12.19
C ARG A 191 1.16 20.40 13.68
N ARG A 192 0.72 21.60 14.03
CA ARG A 192 0.36 21.96 15.41
C ARG A 192 -0.87 21.18 15.87
N GLY A 193 -1.92 21.09 15.04
CA GLY A 193 -3.13 20.33 15.34
C GLY A 193 -2.89 18.84 15.53
N SER A 194 -1.90 18.29 14.84
CA SER A 194 -1.46 16.89 15.01
C SER A 194 -0.43 16.71 16.14
N SER A 195 -0.20 17.69 16.99
CA SER A 195 0.84 17.63 18.04
C SER A 195 2.22 17.27 17.49
N PHE A 196 2.56 17.78 16.31
CA PHE A 196 3.82 17.57 15.59
C PHE A 196 4.05 16.12 15.10
N GLN A 197 3.02 15.30 15.04
CA GLN A 197 3.12 13.92 14.55
C GLN A 197 2.97 13.79 13.02
N THR A 198 2.45 14.81 12.35
CA THR A 198 2.29 14.81 10.89
C THR A 198 3.57 15.25 10.20
N ASN A 199 4.04 14.46 9.24
CA ASN A 199 5.15 14.82 8.35
C ASN A 199 4.61 15.23 6.98
N PHE A 200 5.35 16.09 6.28
CA PHE A 200 5.01 16.55 4.95
C PHE A 200 6.05 16.11 3.93
N ILE A 201 5.58 15.88 2.71
CA ILE A 201 6.42 15.82 1.51
C ILE A 201 5.98 17.02 0.66
N TYR A 202 6.89 17.96 0.43
CA TYR A 202 6.63 19.15 -0.36
C TYR A 202 7.42 19.13 -1.67
N PHE A 203 6.74 19.28 -2.78
CA PHE A 203 7.36 19.37 -4.10
C PHE A 203 7.38 20.81 -4.57
N ASP A 204 8.52 21.46 -4.44
CA ASP A 204 8.70 22.85 -4.82
C ASP A 204 9.30 23.00 -6.22
N TYR A 205 8.45 23.18 -7.22
CA TYR A 205 8.88 23.35 -8.61
C TYR A 205 9.48 24.74 -8.91
N LYS A 206 9.24 25.74 -8.03
CA LYS A 206 9.74 27.10 -8.22
C LYS A 206 10.97 27.42 -7.39
N GLY A 207 11.22 26.65 -6.35
CA GLY A 207 12.31 26.86 -5.41
C GLY A 207 12.12 28.09 -4.52
N ASP A 208 10.88 28.61 -4.38
CA ASP A 208 10.61 29.83 -3.63
C ASP A 208 10.19 29.56 -2.16
N VAL A 209 10.08 28.29 -1.77
CA VAL A 209 9.65 27.88 -0.44
C VAL A 209 10.78 27.26 0.39
N VAL A 210 11.72 26.58 -0.25
CA VAL A 210 12.81 25.82 0.42
C VAL A 210 13.66 26.70 1.33
N ASP A 211 13.91 27.94 0.94
CA ASP A 211 14.68 28.92 1.72
C ASP A 211 13.81 29.78 2.66
N ASN A 212 12.53 29.48 2.77
CA ASN A 212 11.64 30.23 3.64
C ASN A 212 11.80 29.78 5.09
N GLU A 213 12.20 30.70 5.98
CA GLU A 213 12.42 30.42 7.41
C GLU A 213 11.20 29.71 8.04
N LYS A 214 9.98 30.15 7.71
CA LYS A 214 8.75 29.52 8.22
C LYS A 214 8.54 28.09 7.76
N PHE A 215 9.12 27.70 6.63
CA PHE A 215 9.06 26.32 6.15
C PHE A 215 10.14 25.46 6.81
N ILE A 216 11.30 26.04 7.10
CA ILE A 216 12.40 25.33 7.79
C ILE A 216 12.03 25.02 9.24
N GLU A 217 11.20 25.87 9.87
CA GLU A 217 10.69 25.67 11.23
C GLU A 217 9.54 24.64 11.33
N LEU A 218 9.01 24.18 10.20
CA LEU A 218 7.96 23.16 10.14
C LEU A 218 8.52 21.76 10.36
#